data_a8d1995b929e7ecd987caff2ab254a2c
#
_entry.id   a8d1995b929e7ecd987caff2ab254a2c
#
_cell.length_a   1.000
_cell.length_b   1.000
_cell.length_c   1.000
_cell.angle_alpha   90.00
_cell.angle_beta   90.00
_cell.angle_gamma   90.00
#
_symmetry.space_group_name_H-M   'P 1'
#
loop_
_entity.id
_entity.type
_entity.pdbx_description
1 polymer ?
#
loop_
_entity_poly.entity_id
_entity_poly.type
_entity_poly.pdbx_seq_one_letter_code
_entity_poly.pdbx_strand_id
1 'polypeptide(L)'
;MRVVFKTSYDRDIDLHEHGRSRARIAVLLAIMIVLPFLVGDYYLAEATNTLIWALAGMGLMVAVGHTGQVSLGHAAFLAIGAYADSALMNTGLPFLVSFPLAGLVTGLFGALIAVPAVRMSGIYLAIATLAVFVIVEELVIMLEPITGGVGGIMAPSISILGLTFDRYAALDHFYWLCLAVVALVTWGYANLMRSPTGRSFLAVRDSEVSARALGINVTRTRALAFGLSSGVTGLAGALMGHYIGFFNYELFSIFISINLLLVVTIGGLGFIQGAFLGAILITAVPQLIAILRDNLVAVGVDLSGVPGLDTMIFSLILICFIIYEPTGLYGRWLKIRTWFEVFPLARRDMFRRQKSYLKTERMK
;
A
#
# COMPACT_ATOMS: atom_id res chain seq x y z
N MET A 1 23.49 23.78 7.82
CA MET A 1 22.70 23.20 6.73
C MET A 1 22.92 24.03 5.47
N ARG A 2 23.49 23.49 4.40
CA ARG A 2 23.60 24.22 3.13
C ARG A 2 22.25 24.09 2.43
N VAL A 3 21.58 25.20 2.20
CA VAL A 3 20.45 25.24 1.25
C VAL A 3 21.05 24.94 -0.12
N VAL A 4 20.88 23.71 -0.57
CA VAL A 4 21.38 23.28 -1.88
C VAL A 4 20.35 23.72 -2.90
N PHE A 5 20.60 24.82 -3.59
CA PHE A 5 19.83 25.17 -4.78
C PHE A 5 20.02 24.08 -5.83
N LYS A 6 18.93 23.48 -6.25
CA LYS A 6 18.91 22.50 -7.33
C LYS A 6 19.08 23.23 -8.66
N THR A 7 20.24 23.07 -9.26
CA THR A 7 20.61 23.76 -10.50
C THR A 7 20.45 22.90 -11.76
N SER A 8 20.12 21.61 -11.60
CA SER A 8 19.86 20.69 -12.71
C SER A 8 18.66 19.81 -12.43
N TYR A 9 17.96 19.42 -13.47
CA TYR A 9 16.81 18.51 -13.44
C TYR A 9 17.16 17.15 -12.82
N ASP A 10 18.35 16.60 -13.15
CA ASP A 10 18.82 15.32 -12.59
C ASP A 10 18.95 15.35 -11.07
N ARG A 11 19.33 16.50 -10.51
CA ARG A 11 19.39 16.68 -9.05
C ARG A 11 18.00 16.80 -8.40
N ASP A 12 16.99 17.23 -9.16
CA ASP A 12 15.62 17.30 -8.66
C ASP A 12 14.97 15.91 -8.60
N ILE A 13 15.34 15.02 -9.49
CA ILE A 13 14.89 13.62 -9.56
C ILE A 13 15.60 12.76 -8.48
N ASP A 14 16.78 13.15 -8.01
CA ASP A 14 17.53 12.35 -7.04
C ASP A 14 16.87 12.41 -5.65
N LEU A 15 16.19 11.32 -5.28
CA LEU A 15 15.60 11.13 -3.93
C LEU A 15 16.66 11.00 -2.83
N HIS A 16 17.93 10.82 -3.18
CA HIS A 16 19.02 10.49 -2.27
C HIS A 16 20.09 11.58 -2.16
N GLU A 17 19.70 12.84 -2.23
CA GLU A 17 20.63 14.00 -2.17
C GLU A 17 21.61 13.97 -0.96
N HIS A 18 21.27 13.24 0.09
CA HIS A 18 22.11 13.13 1.28
C HIS A 18 22.39 11.65 1.59
N GLY A 19 23.64 11.29 1.80
CA GLY A 19 24.04 9.94 2.25
C GLY A 19 23.27 9.45 3.48
N ARG A 20 22.74 10.35 4.30
CA ARG A 20 21.83 10.08 5.42
C ARG A 20 20.51 9.42 5.00
N SER A 21 20.01 9.67 3.78
CA SER A 21 18.79 9.02 3.30
C SER A 21 19.05 7.55 2.97
N ARG A 22 20.17 7.26 2.32
CA ARG A 22 20.59 5.87 2.02
C ARG A 22 20.90 5.12 3.31
N ALA A 23 21.59 5.75 4.27
CA ALA A 23 21.89 5.17 5.56
C ALA A 23 20.60 4.80 6.33
N ARG A 24 19.58 5.67 6.33
CA ARG A 24 18.28 5.36 6.99
C ARG A 24 17.57 4.16 6.37
N ILE A 25 17.55 4.07 5.05
CA ILE A 25 16.95 2.92 4.35
C ILE A 25 17.75 1.65 4.67
N ALA A 26 19.07 1.72 4.65
CA ALA A 26 19.94 0.58 5.00
C ALA A 26 19.73 0.13 6.46
N VAL A 27 19.61 1.07 7.40
CA VAL A 27 19.31 0.75 8.81
C VAL A 27 17.93 0.11 8.97
N LEU A 28 16.89 0.65 8.29
CA LEU A 28 15.55 0.04 8.31
C LEU A 28 15.56 -1.38 7.75
N LEU A 29 16.21 -1.59 6.61
CA LEU A 29 16.36 -2.93 6.03
C LEU A 29 17.16 -3.86 6.95
N ALA A 30 18.24 -3.37 7.57
CA ALA A 30 19.00 -4.15 8.53
C ALA A 30 18.15 -4.57 9.73
N ILE A 31 17.34 -3.66 10.28
CA ILE A 31 16.42 -3.97 11.38
C ILE A 31 15.41 -5.04 10.94
N MET A 32 14.79 -4.90 9.76
CA MET A 32 13.86 -5.88 9.23
C MET A 32 14.52 -7.25 8.97
N ILE A 33 15.77 -7.24 8.53
CA ILE A 33 16.57 -8.45 8.33
C ILE A 33 16.85 -9.17 9.65
N VAL A 34 17.11 -8.45 10.71
CA VAL A 34 17.47 -9.01 12.03
C VAL A 34 16.21 -9.39 12.84
N LEU A 35 15.04 -8.88 12.46
CA LEU A 35 13.78 -9.07 13.20
C LEU A 35 13.47 -10.54 13.54
N PRO A 36 13.55 -11.51 12.61
CA PRO A 36 13.25 -12.93 12.92
C PRO A 36 14.10 -13.53 14.04
N PHE A 37 15.31 -13.02 14.23
CA PHE A 37 16.22 -13.50 15.27
C PHE A 37 15.98 -12.88 16.66
N LEU A 38 15.20 -11.79 16.72
CA LEU A 38 14.98 -11.03 17.96
C LEU A 38 13.59 -11.21 18.56
N VAL A 39 12.60 -11.57 17.73
CA VAL A 39 11.19 -11.63 18.16
C VAL A 39 10.66 -13.05 18.05
N GLY A 40 9.70 -13.39 18.92
CA GLY A 40 9.00 -14.68 18.85
C GLY A 40 8.03 -14.76 17.66
N ASP A 41 7.60 -16.00 17.36
CA ASP A 41 6.76 -16.34 16.20
C ASP A 41 5.49 -15.50 16.08
N TYR A 42 4.87 -15.18 17.20
CA TYR A 42 3.66 -14.33 17.22
C TYR A 42 3.92 -12.95 16.59
N TYR A 43 4.95 -12.25 17.07
CA TYR A 43 5.29 -10.91 16.54
C TYR A 43 5.85 -10.97 15.12
N LEU A 44 6.52 -12.07 14.77
CA LEU A 44 7.01 -12.29 13.42
C LEU A 44 5.86 -12.53 12.45
N ALA A 45 4.82 -13.27 12.86
CA ALA A 45 3.60 -13.44 12.08
C ALA A 45 2.89 -12.10 11.85
N GLU A 46 2.76 -11.25 12.88
CA GLU A 46 2.16 -9.92 12.75
C GLU A 46 3.00 -8.98 11.87
N ALA A 47 4.33 -9.05 11.96
CA ALA A 47 5.22 -8.31 11.06
C ALA A 47 5.05 -8.76 9.60
N THR A 48 4.89 -10.07 9.36
CA THR A 48 4.61 -10.63 8.04
C THR A 48 3.28 -10.13 7.49
N ASN A 49 2.23 -10.16 8.31
CA ASN A 49 0.91 -9.62 7.97
C ASN A 49 1.01 -8.13 7.62
N THR A 50 1.75 -7.35 8.42
CA THR A 50 1.98 -5.92 8.15
C THR A 50 2.68 -5.69 6.81
N LEU A 51 3.64 -6.53 6.42
CA LEU A 51 4.30 -6.45 5.11
C LEU A 51 3.31 -6.71 3.96
N ILE A 52 2.41 -7.69 4.11
CA ILE A 52 1.38 -7.99 3.11
C ILE A 52 0.41 -6.81 2.98
N TRP A 53 -0.05 -6.23 4.09
CA TRP A 53 -0.91 -5.03 4.07
C TRP A 53 -0.19 -3.81 3.48
N ALA A 54 1.10 -3.64 3.74
CA ALA A 54 1.91 -2.57 3.14
C ALA A 54 2.01 -2.75 1.63
N LEU A 55 2.19 -3.98 1.14
CA LEU A 55 2.22 -4.29 -0.29
C LEU A 55 0.87 -3.98 -0.96
N ALA A 56 -0.23 -4.41 -0.36
CA ALA A 56 -1.59 -4.10 -0.83
C ALA A 56 -1.86 -2.58 -0.82
N GLY A 57 -1.45 -1.89 0.24
CA GLY A 57 -1.52 -0.44 0.36
C GLY A 57 -0.69 0.30 -0.70
N MET A 58 0.51 -0.21 -1.03
CA MET A 58 1.31 0.32 -2.14
C MET A 58 0.59 0.16 -3.48
N GLY A 59 -0.07 -0.98 -3.71
CA GLY A 59 -0.91 -1.18 -4.88
C GLY A 59 -1.99 -0.10 -4.99
N LEU A 60 -2.82 0.07 -3.97
CA LEU A 60 -3.88 1.07 -3.95
C LEU A 60 -3.35 2.51 -4.02
N MET A 61 -2.16 2.78 -3.46
CA MET A 61 -1.51 4.09 -3.50
C MET A 61 -1.24 4.57 -4.93
N VAL A 62 -0.95 3.66 -5.89
CA VAL A 62 -0.75 4.03 -7.30
C VAL A 62 -2.03 4.63 -7.88
N ALA A 63 -3.19 4.02 -7.64
CA ALA A 63 -4.46 4.52 -8.15
C ALA A 63 -4.94 5.76 -7.37
N VAL A 64 -5.07 5.66 -6.06
CA VAL A 64 -5.65 6.74 -5.23
C VAL A 64 -4.66 7.88 -5.03
N GLY A 65 -3.44 7.56 -4.62
CA GLY A 65 -2.44 8.54 -4.22
C GLY A 65 -1.81 9.32 -5.39
N HIS A 66 -1.57 8.65 -6.52
CA HIS A 66 -0.84 9.26 -7.64
C HIS A 66 -1.70 9.62 -8.84
N THR A 67 -2.90 9.05 -8.99
CA THR A 67 -3.80 9.41 -10.11
C THR A 67 -5.17 9.92 -9.65
N GLY A 68 -5.43 9.95 -8.33
CA GLY A 68 -6.68 10.44 -7.78
C GLY A 68 -7.88 9.52 -8.05
N GLN A 69 -7.65 8.26 -8.42
CA GLN A 69 -8.68 7.29 -8.73
C GLN A 69 -9.11 6.55 -7.48
N VAL A 70 -10.12 7.07 -6.77
CA VAL A 70 -10.66 6.40 -5.58
C VAL A 70 -11.31 5.08 -5.99
N SER A 71 -10.96 3.99 -5.30
CA SER A 71 -11.46 2.64 -5.57
C SER A 71 -11.86 1.94 -4.28
N LEU A 72 -13.06 1.38 -4.28
CA LEU A 72 -13.61 0.51 -3.24
C LEU A 72 -13.62 -0.98 -3.63
N GLY A 73 -13.04 -1.31 -4.78
CA GLY A 73 -13.02 -2.66 -5.32
C GLY A 73 -11.68 -3.40 -5.16
N HIS A 74 -10.73 -2.89 -4.37
CA HIS A 74 -9.39 -3.48 -4.33
C HIS A 74 -9.34 -4.85 -3.64
N ALA A 75 -10.32 -5.20 -2.80
CA ALA A 75 -10.48 -6.56 -2.29
C ALA A 75 -10.70 -7.59 -3.43
N ALA A 76 -11.39 -7.21 -4.53
CA ALA A 76 -11.51 -8.06 -5.70
C ALA A 76 -10.15 -8.40 -6.33
N PHE A 77 -9.23 -7.43 -6.40
CA PHE A 77 -7.90 -7.69 -6.95
C PHE A 77 -7.02 -8.52 -6.00
N LEU A 78 -7.21 -8.41 -4.68
CA LEU A 78 -6.61 -9.34 -3.73
C LEU A 78 -7.13 -10.78 -4.00
N ALA A 79 -8.46 -10.93 -4.14
CA ALA A 79 -9.09 -12.23 -4.44
C ALA A 79 -8.54 -12.81 -5.74
N ILE A 80 -8.60 -12.06 -6.85
CA ILE A 80 -8.11 -12.52 -8.15
C ILE A 80 -6.64 -12.96 -8.05
N GLY A 81 -5.79 -12.20 -7.33
CA GLY A 81 -4.39 -12.56 -7.15
C GLY A 81 -4.20 -13.87 -6.38
N ALA A 82 -4.92 -14.06 -5.27
CA ALA A 82 -4.87 -15.26 -4.45
C ALA A 82 -5.37 -16.51 -5.21
N TYR A 83 -6.52 -16.40 -5.86
CA TYR A 83 -7.08 -17.50 -6.65
C TYR A 83 -6.27 -17.82 -7.90
N ALA A 84 -5.78 -16.81 -8.62
CA ALA A 84 -4.95 -17.01 -9.80
C ALA A 84 -3.63 -17.70 -9.46
N ASP A 85 -2.95 -17.28 -8.41
CA ASP A 85 -1.70 -17.92 -7.97
C ASP A 85 -1.94 -19.37 -7.55
N SER A 86 -2.93 -19.61 -6.69
CA SER A 86 -3.28 -20.96 -6.25
C SER A 86 -3.69 -21.87 -7.41
N ALA A 87 -4.49 -21.36 -8.36
CA ALA A 87 -4.87 -22.12 -9.54
C ALA A 87 -3.66 -22.47 -10.42
N LEU A 88 -2.76 -21.51 -10.67
CA LEU A 88 -1.55 -21.73 -11.45
C LEU A 88 -0.61 -22.74 -10.78
N MET A 89 -0.44 -22.66 -9.46
CA MET A 89 0.36 -23.64 -8.71
C MET A 89 -0.26 -25.04 -8.75
N ASN A 90 -1.58 -25.15 -8.70
CA ASN A 90 -2.29 -26.43 -8.82
C ASN A 90 -2.14 -27.07 -10.22
N THR A 91 -1.81 -26.30 -11.27
CA THR A 91 -1.39 -26.86 -12.58
C THR A 91 0.06 -27.36 -12.61
N GLY A 92 0.79 -27.27 -11.51
CA GLY A 92 2.19 -27.71 -11.39
C GLY A 92 3.23 -26.62 -11.68
N LEU A 93 2.82 -25.36 -11.86
CA LEU A 93 3.76 -24.26 -12.03
C LEU A 93 4.47 -23.93 -10.70
N PRO A 94 5.78 -23.71 -10.72
CA PRO A 94 6.51 -23.30 -9.51
C PRO A 94 6.09 -21.87 -9.08
N PHE A 95 6.11 -21.60 -7.78
CA PHE A 95 5.72 -20.29 -7.20
C PHE A 95 6.42 -19.11 -7.86
N LEU A 96 7.70 -19.22 -8.20
CA LEU A 96 8.46 -18.14 -8.87
C LEU A 96 7.89 -17.73 -10.22
N VAL A 97 7.08 -18.58 -10.85
CA VAL A 97 6.40 -18.30 -12.14
C VAL A 97 4.95 -17.94 -11.90
N SER A 98 4.24 -18.70 -11.04
CA SER A 98 2.81 -18.48 -10.75
C SER A 98 2.59 -17.10 -10.13
N PHE A 99 3.42 -16.71 -9.17
CA PHE A 99 3.29 -15.45 -8.45
C PHE A 99 3.35 -14.18 -9.35
N PRO A 100 4.38 -13.98 -10.20
CA PRO A 100 4.38 -12.86 -11.14
C PRO A 100 3.25 -12.93 -12.17
N LEU A 101 2.88 -14.14 -12.61
CA LEU A 101 1.76 -14.33 -13.54
C LEU A 101 0.43 -13.93 -12.89
N ALA A 102 0.20 -14.28 -11.63
CA ALA A 102 -1.00 -13.86 -10.89
C ALA A 102 -1.10 -12.34 -10.81
N GLY A 103 0.02 -11.66 -10.52
CA GLY A 103 0.08 -10.21 -10.55
C GLY A 103 -0.20 -9.63 -11.94
N LEU A 104 0.31 -10.26 -13.00
CA LEU A 104 0.07 -9.82 -14.38
C LEU A 104 -1.39 -10.04 -14.79
N VAL A 105 -1.97 -11.19 -14.49
CA VAL A 105 -3.40 -11.48 -14.74
C VAL A 105 -4.28 -10.46 -14.05
N THR A 106 -4.03 -10.21 -12.75
CA THR A 106 -4.77 -9.21 -11.97
C THR A 106 -4.60 -7.81 -12.53
N GLY A 107 -3.38 -7.46 -12.94
CA GLY A 107 -3.07 -6.16 -13.55
C GLY A 107 -3.77 -5.95 -14.88
N LEU A 108 -3.79 -6.97 -15.75
CA LEU A 108 -4.51 -6.94 -17.04
C LEU A 108 -6.02 -6.80 -16.82
N PHE A 109 -6.58 -7.56 -15.87
CA PHE A 109 -7.99 -7.47 -15.51
C PHE A 109 -8.34 -6.07 -14.99
N GLY A 110 -7.52 -5.51 -14.11
CA GLY A 110 -7.69 -4.14 -13.63
C GLY A 110 -7.57 -3.09 -14.75
N ALA A 111 -6.62 -3.23 -15.65
CA ALA A 111 -6.48 -2.33 -16.80
C ALA A 111 -7.69 -2.41 -17.74
N LEU A 112 -8.26 -3.61 -17.95
CA LEU A 112 -9.47 -3.81 -18.75
C LEU A 112 -10.66 -3.08 -18.14
N ILE A 113 -10.87 -3.23 -16.82
CA ILE A 113 -11.93 -2.56 -16.07
C ILE A 113 -11.76 -1.05 -16.07
N ALA A 114 -10.52 -0.58 -16.02
CA ALA A 114 -10.23 0.85 -16.05
C ALA A 114 -10.70 1.53 -17.34
N VAL A 115 -10.74 0.84 -18.48
CA VAL A 115 -11.14 1.44 -19.78
C VAL A 115 -12.54 2.07 -19.73
N PRO A 116 -13.62 1.38 -19.32
CA PRO A 116 -14.91 2.03 -19.11
C PRO A 116 -14.93 2.99 -17.91
N ALA A 117 -14.21 2.67 -16.84
CA ALA A 117 -14.18 3.44 -15.60
C ALA A 117 -13.46 4.81 -15.75
N VAL A 118 -12.58 4.98 -16.73
CA VAL A 118 -11.88 6.25 -16.99
C VAL A 118 -12.85 7.40 -17.29
N ARG A 119 -14.05 7.11 -17.80
CA ARG A 119 -15.09 8.12 -18.07
C ARG A 119 -15.77 8.64 -16.80
N MET A 120 -15.55 7.96 -15.68
CA MET A 120 -16.12 8.30 -14.38
C MET A 120 -15.05 8.99 -13.52
N SER A 121 -15.50 9.87 -12.61
CA SER A 121 -14.63 10.59 -11.68
C SER A 121 -15.23 10.64 -10.29
N GLY A 122 -14.36 10.76 -9.27
CA GLY A 122 -14.78 10.91 -7.89
C GLY A 122 -15.60 9.73 -7.38
N ILE A 123 -16.78 10.02 -6.80
CA ILE A 123 -17.63 9.01 -6.17
C ILE A 123 -18.22 8.00 -7.16
N TYR A 124 -18.46 8.41 -8.40
CA TYR A 124 -18.98 7.49 -9.43
C TYR A 124 -17.98 6.38 -9.78
N LEU A 125 -16.68 6.69 -9.78
CA LEU A 125 -15.63 5.71 -9.97
C LEU A 125 -15.57 4.74 -8.78
N ALA A 126 -15.71 5.24 -7.55
CA ALA A 126 -15.74 4.40 -6.36
C ALA A 126 -16.91 3.41 -6.39
N ILE A 127 -18.12 3.87 -6.79
CA ILE A 127 -19.30 3.00 -6.94
C ILE A 127 -19.10 1.97 -8.06
N ALA A 128 -18.51 2.38 -9.19
CA ALA A 128 -18.22 1.46 -10.29
C ALA A 128 -17.23 0.36 -9.88
N THR A 129 -16.19 0.70 -9.12
CA THR A 129 -15.24 -0.29 -8.60
C THR A 129 -15.85 -1.19 -7.53
N LEU A 130 -16.81 -0.70 -6.75
CA LEU A 130 -17.60 -1.51 -5.84
C LEU A 130 -18.45 -2.55 -6.61
N ALA A 131 -19.08 -2.13 -7.71
CA ALA A 131 -19.82 -3.07 -8.56
C ALA A 131 -18.91 -4.17 -9.15
N VAL A 132 -17.68 -3.79 -9.54
CA VAL A 132 -16.66 -4.78 -9.95
C VAL A 132 -16.35 -5.77 -8.84
N PHE A 133 -16.22 -5.30 -7.60
CA PHE A 133 -16.00 -6.17 -6.45
C PHE A 133 -17.11 -7.22 -6.33
N VAL A 134 -18.38 -6.81 -6.38
CA VAL A 134 -19.52 -7.73 -6.30
C VAL A 134 -19.53 -8.73 -7.46
N ILE A 135 -19.22 -8.26 -8.69
CA ILE A 135 -19.12 -9.15 -9.86
C ILE A 135 -18.01 -10.20 -9.66
N VAL A 136 -16.85 -9.79 -9.14
CA VAL A 136 -15.74 -10.74 -8.90
C VAL A 136 -16.10 -11.73 -7.80
N GLU A 137 -16.78 -11.30 -6.73
CA GLU A 137 -17.28 -12.18 -5.68
C GLU A 137 -18.19 -13.28 -6.24
N GLU A 138 -19.17 -12.91 -7.07
CA GLU A 138 -20.06 -13.85 -7.77
C GLU A 138 -19.29 -14.75 -8.75
N LEU A 139 -18.31 -14.21 -9.47
CA LEU A 139 -17.47 -15.01 -10.38
C LEU A 139 -16.64 -16.04 -9.62
N VAL A 140 -16.13 -15.72 -8.44
CA VAL A 140 -15.41 -16.67 -7.58
C VAL A 140 -16.34 -17.82 -7.18
N ILE A 141 -17.59 -17.53 -6.83
CA ILE A 141 -18.58 -18.57 -6.48
C ILE A 141 -18.94 -19.44 -7.69
N MET A 142 -19.13 -18.83 -8.87
CA MET A 142 -19.51 -19.54 -10.10
C MET A 142 -18.39 -20.43 -10.66
N LEU A 143 -17.14 -20.03 -10.51
CA LEU A 143 -15.97 -20.76 -11.01
C LEU A 143 -15.50 -21.85 -10.02
N GLU A 144 -16.44 -22.53 -9.37
CA GLU A 144 -16.18 -23.58 -8.37
C GLU A 144 -15.06 -24.57 -8.73
N PRO A 145 -14.92 -25.07 -9.98
CA PRO A 145 -13.86 -26.00 -10.33
C PRO A 145 -12.42 -25.45 -10.14
N ILE A 146 -12.27 -24.12 -10.12
CA ILE A 146 -10.97 -23.44 -10.00
C ILE A 146 -10.81 -22.83 -8.61
N THR A 147 -11.88 -22.26 -8.08
CA THR A 147 -11.88 -21.45 -6.85
C THR A 147 -12.36 -22.21 -5.62
N GLY A 148 -12.91 -23.43 -5.79
CA GLY A 148 -13.60 -24.13 -4.71
C GLY A 148 -14.96 -23.51 -4.34
N GLY A 149 -15.40 -22.47 -5.03
CA GLY A 149 -16.69 -21.80 -4.82
C GLY A 149 -16.89 -21.34 -3.38
N VAL A 150 -18.06 -21.68 -2.81
CA VAL A 150 -18.39 -21.37 -1.41
C VAL A 150 -17.51 -22.16 -0.43
N GLY A 151 -17.06 -23.37 -0.82
CA GLY A 151 -16.23 -24.23 0.03
C GLY A 151 -14.81 -23.72 0.25
N GLY A 152 -14.31 -22.82 -0.61
CA GLY A 152 -12.95 -22.30 -0.55
C GLY A 152 -11.88 -23.29 -1.00
N ILE A 153 -10.63 -22.86 -1.00
CA ILE A 153 -9.46 -23.67 -1.38
C ILE A 153 -8.35 -23.57 -0.35
N MET A 154 -7.51 -24.61 -0.29
CA MET A 154 -6.25 -24.54 0.42
C MET A 154 -5.17 -23.98 -0.51
N ALA A 155 -4.39 -23.02 -0.02
CA ALA A 155 -3.23 -22.53 -0.74
C ALA A 155 -2.19 -23.67 -0.86
N PRO A 156 -1.65 -23.94 -2.07
CA PRO A 156 -0.58 -24.90 -2.23
C PRO A 156 0.67 -24.50 -1.42
N SER A 157 1.43 -25.48 -0.92
CA SER A 157 2.67 -25.19 -0.20
C SER A 157 3.73 -24.62 -1.15
N ILE A 158 4.35 -23.51 -0.74
CA ILE A 158 5.43 -22.90 -1.51
C ILE A 158 6.71 -23.68 -1.25
N SER A 159 7.35 -24.19 -2.30
CA SER A 159 8.68 -24.80 -2.27
C SER A 159 9.59 -24.11 -3.30
N ILE A 160 10.72 -23.58 -2.87
CA ILE A 160 11.72 -22.95 -3.73
C ILE A 160 13.07 -23.60 -3.41
N LEU A 161 13.70 -24.24 -4.40
CA LEU A 161 15.01 -24.90 -4.25
C LEU A 161 15.07 -25.92 -3.09
N GLY A 162 13.95 -26.61 -2.79
CA GLY A 162 13.87 -27.57 -1.71
C GLY A 162 13.62 -27.00 -0.31
N LEU A 163 13.54 -25.66 -0.17
CA LEU A 163 13.12 -25.00 1.06
C LEU A 163 11.60 -24.79 1.01
N THR A 164 10.93 -25.09 2.10
CA THR A 164 9.49 -24.82 2.26
C THR A 164 9.30 -23.42 2.86
N PHE A 165 8.33 -22.68 2.30
CA PHE A 165 7.94 -21.36 2.74
C PHE A 165 6.49 -21.41 3.19
N ASP A 166 6.28 -21.78 4.44
CA ASP A 166 4.95 -21.97 5.02
C ASP A 166 4.89 -21.23 6.36
N ARG A 167 3.77 -20.57 6.63
CA ARG A 167 3.56 -19.86 7.88
C ARG A 167 3.63 -20.77 9.11
N TYR A 168 3.16 -21.99 8.98
CA TYR A 168 3.05 -22.93 10.11
C TYR A 168 4.30 -23.80 10.31
N ALA A 169 4.96 -24.15 9.21
CA ALA A 169 6.14 -25.03 9.25
C ALA A 169 7.46 -24.25 9.26
N ALA A 170 7.52 -23.07 8.61
CA ALA A 170 8.75 -22.30 8.45
C ALA A 170 8.41 -20.79 8.31
N LEU A 171 7.92 -20.19 9.37
CA LEU A 171 7.50 -18.78 9.42
C LEU A 171 8.64 -17.82 9.04
N ASP A 172 9.86 -18.11 9.48
CA ASP A 172 11.04 -17.30 9.16
C ASP A 172 11.29 -17.23 7.66
N HIS A 173 11.20 -18.37 6.95
CA HIS A 173 11.36 -18.42 5.51
C HIS A 173 10.27 -17.62 4.80
N PHE A 174 9.02 -17.76 5.26
CA PHE A 174 7.89 -17.04 4.68
C PHE A 174 8.01 -15.52 4.90
N TYR A 175 8.46 -15.09 6.07
CA TYR A 175 8.78 -13.69 6.35
C TYR A 175 9.83 -13.13 5.39
N TRP A 176 10.95 -13.88 5.17
CA TRP A 176 12.01 -13.47 4.24
C TRP A 176 11.50 -13.35 2.81
N LEU A 177 10.62 -14.26 2.39
CA LEU A 177 9.96 -14.17 1.08
C LEU A 177 9.14 -12.91 0.96
N CYS A 178 8.27 -12.63 1.94
CA CYS A 178 7.44 -11.41 1.97
C CYS A 178 8.31 -10.14 1.96
N LEU A 179 9.37 -10.11 2.77
CA LEU A 179 10.30 -8.98 2.82
C LEU A 179 11.00 -8.75 1.47
N ALA A 180 11.45 -9.81 0.82
CA ALA A 180 12.09 -9.73 -0.50
C ALA A 180 11.12 -9.18 -1.57
N VAL A 181 9.88 -9.67 -1.59
CA VAL A 181 8.84 -9.19 -2.52
C VAL A 181 8.52 -7.72 -2.25
N VAL A 182 8.29 -7.35 -1.00
CA VAL A 182 7.99 -5.95 -0.61
C VAL A 182 9.15 -5.03 -0.98
N ALA A 183 10.39 -5.43 -0.73
CA ALA A 183 11.58 -4.65 -1.09
C ALA A 183 11.71 -4.46 -2.61
N LEU A 184 11.49 -5.53 -3.39
CA LEU A 184 11.53 -5.50 -4.85
C LEU A 184 10.43 -4.61 -5.42
N VAL A 185 9.19 -4.74 -4.95
CA VAL A 185 8.07 -3.91 -5.39
C VAL A 185 8.28 -2.45 -4.99
N THR A 186 8.76 -2.18 -3.77
CA THR A 186 9.09 -0.81 -3.31
C THR A 186 10.16 -0.18 -4.19
N TRP A 187 11.19 -0.93 -4.56
CA TRP A 187 12.24 -0.46 -5.47
C TRP A 187 11.68 -0.17 -6.86
N GLY A 188 10.87 -1.08 -7.42
CA GLY A 188 10.19 -0.88 -8.71
C GLY A 188 9.26 0.33 -8.69
N TYR A 189 8.48 0.47 -7.62
CA TYR A 189 7.57 1.61 -7.40
C TYR A 189 8.33 2.95 -7.31
N ALA A 190 9.43 3.01 -6.58
CA ALA A 190 10.26 4.20 -6.50
C ALA A 190 10.82 4.60 -7.88
N ASN A 191 11.25 3.62 -8.69
CA ASN A 191 11.72 3.85 -10.05
C ASN A 191 10.59 4.28 -10.98
N LEU A 192 9.40 3.69 -10.86
CA LEU A 192 8.21 4.09 -11.59
C LEU A 192 7.89 5.57 -11.37
N MET A 193 7.90 6.02 -10.11
CA MET A 193 7.58 7.42 -9.78
C MET A 193 8.59 8.43 -10.32
N ARG A 194 9.84 8.02 -10.56
CA ARG A 194 10.87 8.84 -11.22
C ARG A 194 10.75 8.86 -12.74
N SER A 195 10.06 7.89 -13.32
CA SER A 195 9.90 7.74 -14.76
C SER A 195 8.97 8.81 -15.36
N PRO A 196 8.98 9.01 -16.69
CA PRO A 196 7.97 9.84 -17.36
C PRO A 196 6.54 9.40 -17.06
N THR A 197 6.31 8.10 -16.92
CA THR A 197 4.99 7.52 -16.59
C THR A 197 4.52 7.98 -15.21
N GLY A 198 5.38 7.91 -14.18
CA GLY A 198 5.04 8.39 -12.84
C GLY A 198 4.74 9.90 -12.81
N ARG A 199 5.47 10.70 -13.57
CA ARG A 199 5.17 12.13 -13.73
C ARG A 199 3.82 12.38 -14.41
N SER A 200 3.46 11.57 -15.41
CA SER A 200 2.15 11.68 -16.04
C SER A 200 1.01 11.32 -15.10
N PHE A 201 1.23 10.39 -14.15
CA PHE A 201 0.25 10.08 -13.10
C PHE A 201 -0.04 11.31 -12.24
N LEU A 202 1.00 11.98 -11.74
CA LEU A 202 0.85 13.19 -10.93
C LEU A 202 0.19 14.33 -11.71
N ALA A 203 0.58 14.53 -12.97
CA ALA A 203 -0.02 15.56 -13.84
C ALA A 203 -1.54 15.33 -14.01
N VAL A 204 -1.97 14.08 -14.22
CA VAL A 204 -3.39 13.72 -14.34
C VAL A 204 -4.13 13.91 -13.02
N ARG A 205 -3.51 13.60 -11.90
CA ARG A 205 -4.07 13.82 -10.56
C ARG A 205 -4.33 15.30 -10.28
N ASP A 206 -3.34 16.13 -10.59
CA ASP A 206 -3.40 17.56 -10.25
C ASP A 206 -4.37 18.32 -11.16
N SER A 207 -4.40 18.04 -12.47
CA SER A 207 -5.38 18.60 -13.41
C SER A 207 -5.42 17.81 -14.71
N GLU A 208 -6.55 17.16 -15.00
CA GLU A 208 -6.77 16.44 -16.26
C GLU A 208 -6.75 17.37 -17.48
N VAL A 209 -7.32 18.57 -17.32
CA VAL A 209 -7.39 19.55 -18.41
C VAL A 209 -5.99 20.01 -18.80
N SER A 210 -5.17 20.36 -17.80
CA SER A 210 -3.78 20.78 -18.04
C SER A 210 -2.92 19.62 -18.58
N ALA A 211 -3.11 18.40 -18.08
CA ALA A 211 -2.41 17.22 -18.59
C ALA A 211 -2.72 16.96 -20.06
N ARG A 212 -3.98 17.08 -20.49
CA ARG A 212 -4.40 16.96 -21.89
C ARG A 212 -3.77 18.06 -22.77
N ALA A 213 -3.74 19.30 -22.26
CA ALA A 213 -3.13 20.42 -22.99
C ALA A 213 -1.62 20.22 -23.21
N LEU A 214 -0.95 19.48 -22.32
CA LEU A 214 0.46 19.08 -22.44
C LEU A 214 0.66 17.80 -23.28
N GLY A 215 -0.39 17.28 -23.92
CA GLY A 215 -0.31 16.09 -24.78
C GLY A 215 -0.35 14.75 -24.05
N ILE A 216 -0.67 14.72 -22.74
CA ILE A 216 -0.78 13.47 -21.99
C ILE A 216 -2.13 12.81 -22.30
N ASN A 217 -2.08 11.54 -22.71
CA ASN A 217 -3.28 10.75 -22.91
C ASN A 217 -3.84 10.28 -21.56
N VAL A 218 -4.81 11.02 -21.00
CA VAL A 218 -5.41 10.77 -19.68
C VAL A 218 -6.00 9.37 -19.58
N THR A 219 -6.70 8.88 -20.61
CA THR A 219 -7.31 7.55 -20.64
C THR A 219 -6.26 6.45 -20.47
N ARG A 220 -5.20 6.50 -21.30
CA ARG A 220 -4.11 5.53 -21.23
C ARG A 220 -3.37 5.61 -19.88
N THR A 221 -3.12 6.81 -19.39
CA THR A 221 -2.42 7.04 -18.12
C THR A 221 -3.21 6.47 -16.95
N ARG A 222 -4.53 6.71 -16.89
CA ARG A 222 -5.41 6.16 -15.86
C ARG A 222 -5.51 4.64 -15.93
N ALA A 223 -5.67 4.07 -17.14
CA ALA A 223 -5.74 2.63 -17.32
C ALA A 223 -4.43 1.92 -16.89
N LEU A 224 -3.28 2.50 -17.25
CA LEU A 224 -1.97 1.99 -16.82
C LEU A 224 -1.80 2.06 -15.29
N ALA A 225 -2.17 3.18 -14.68
CA ALA A 225 -2.08 3.33 -13.23
C ALA A 225 -2.97 2.33 -12.49
N PHE A 226 -4.20 2.16 -12.97
CA PHE A 226 -5.14 1.21 -12.38
C PHE A 226 -4.69 -0.25 -12.58
N GLY A 227 -4.17 -0.60 -13.76
CA GLY A 227 -3.60 -1.92 -14.02
C GLY A 227 -2.38 -2.24 -13.14
N LEU A 228 -1.45 -1.28 -12.99
CA LEU A 228 -0.32 -1.43 -12.08
C LEU A 228 -0.78 -1.55 -10.61
N SER A 229 -1.74 -0.72 -10.22
CA SER A 229 -2.37 -0.77 -8.89
C SER A 229 -2.94 -2.15 -8.60
N SER A 230 -3.79 -2.65 -9.50
CA SER A 230 -4.42 -3.97 -9.39
C SER A 230 -3.38 -5.10 -9.38
N GLY A 231 -2.35 -5.01 -10.24
CA GLY A 231 -1.31 -6.02 -10.30
C GLY A 231 -0.52 -6.15 -8.99
N VAL A 232 -0.10 -5.02 -8.41
CA VAL A 232 0.59 -5.01 -7.10
C VAL A 232 -0.34 -5.50 -5.99
N THR A 233 -1.61 -5.10 -6.02
CA THR A 233 -2.61 -5.61 -5.07
C THR A 233 -2.83 -7.11 -5.24
N GLY A 234 -2.84 -7.61 -6.47
CA GLY A 234 -2.92 -9.06 -6.76
C GLY A 234 -1.75 -9.85 -6.18
N LEU A 235 -0.52 -9.32 -6.29
CA LEU A 235 0.65 -9.93 -5.63
C LEU A 235 0.47 -9.99 -4.10
N ALA A 236 -0.07 -8.93 -3.50
CA ALA A 236 -0.37 -8.94 -2.07
C ALA A 236 -1.45 -9.98 -1.73
N GLY A 237 -2.46 -10.13 -2.59
CA GLY A 237 -3.50 -11.15 -2.45
C GLY A 237 -2.95 -12.58 -2.50
N ALA A 238 -2.04 -12.87 -3.42
CA ALA A 238 -1.36 -14.16 -3.50
C ALA A 238 -0.60 -14.47 -2.19
N LEU A 239 0.21 -13.53 -1.68
CA LEU A 239 0.88 -13.70 -0.38
C LEU A 239 -0.11 -13.85 0.77
N MET A 240 -1.22 -13.13 0.75
CA MET A 240 -2.27 -13.22 1.78
C MET A 240 -2.93 -14.60 1.79
N GLY A 241 -3.20 -15.18 0.60
CA GLY A 241 -3.72 -16.54 0.46
C GLY A 241 -2.79 -17.58 1.09
N HIS A 242 -1.49 -17.51 0.79
CA HIS A 242 -0.49 -18.40 1.40
C HIS A 242 -0.27 -18.14 2.89
N TYR A 243 -0.39 -16.87 3.33
CA TYR A 243 -0.28 -16.53 4.75
C TYR A 243 -1.41 -17.14 5.58
N ILE A 244 -2.63 -17.19 5.05
CA ILE A 244 -3.80 -17.75 5.74
C ILE A 244 -3.87 -19.27 5.57
N GLY A 245 -3.44 -19.78 4.42
CA GLY A 245 -3.38 -21.21 4.08
C GLY A 245 -4.68 -21.77 3.55
N PHE A 246 -5.83 -21.41 4.11
CA PHE A 246 -7.15 -21.73 3.62
C PHE A 246 -7.97 -20.46 3.48
N PHE A 247 -8.60 -20.25 2.32
CA PHE A 247 -9.40 -19.07 2.08
C PHE A 247 -10.62 -19.36 1.18
N ASN A 248 -11.67 -18.60 1.43
CA ASN A 248 -12.89 -18.58 0.65
C ASN A 248 -13.19 -17.15 0.18
N TYR A 249 -14.30 -16.95 -0.55
CA TYR A 249 -14.69 -15.65 -1.07
C TYR A 249 -14.97 -14.62 0.05
N GLU A 250 -15.46 -15.04 1.22
CA GLU A 250 -15.79 -14.19 2.36
C GLU A 250 -14.57 -13.49 2.95
N LEU A 251 -13.38 -14.12 2.82
CA LEU A 251 -12.13 -13.51 3.26
C LEU A 251 -11.89 -12.16 2.59
N PHE A 252 -12.21 -12.05 1.31
CA PHE A 252 -11.97 -10.84 0.52
C PHE A 252 -13.18 -9.90 0.52
N SER A 253 -13.75 -9.65 1.68
CA SER A 253 -14.94 -8.82 1.84
C SER A 253 -14.69 -7.33 1.53
N ILE A 254 -15.78 -6.58 1.34
CA ILE A 254 -15.73 -5.12 1.13
C ILE A 254 -14.98 -4.41 2.27
N PHE A 255 -15.01 -4.94 3.49
CA PHE A 255 -14.29 -4.37 4.64
C PHE A 255 -12.78 -4.32 4.40
N ILE A 256 -12.21 -5.28 3.67
CA ILE A 256 -10.79 -5.24 3.26
C ILE A 256 -10.53 -4.07 2.32
N SER A 257 -11.41 -3.79 1.35
CA SER A 257 -11.27 -2.61 0.48
C SER A 257 -11.31 -1.30 1.28
N ILE A 258 -12.20 -1.21 2.27
CA ILE A 258 -12.28 -0.04 3.16
C ILE A 258 -11.01 0.07 4.01
N ASN A 259 -10.53 -1.02 4.60
CA ASN A 259 -9.29 -1.02 5.37
C ASN A 259 -8.09 -0.64 4.51
N LEU A 260 -8.00 -1.10 3.26
CA LEU A 260 -6.96 -0.66 2.33
C LEU A 260 -7.02 0.84 2.04
N LEU A 261 -8.22 1.38 1.86
CA LEU A 261 -8.39 2.82 1.70
C LEU A 261 -7.93 3.58 2.95
N LEU A 262 -8.22 3.06 4.14
CA LEU A 262 -7.75 3.60 5.41
C LEU A 262 -6.22 3.52 5.53
N VAL A 263 -5.59 2.42 5.13
CA VAL A 263 -4.11 2.30 5.06
C VAL A 263 -3.51 3.46 4.26
N VAL A 264 -4.07 3.73 3.09
CA VAL A 264 -3.53 4.76 2.20
C VAL A 264 -3.84 6.18 2.69
N THR A 265 -5.06 6.43 3.19
CA THR A 265 -5.47 7.77 3.65
C THR A 265 -4.81 8.15 4.96
N ILE A 266 -4.83 7.26 5.96
CA ILE A 266 -4.21 7.52 7.27
C ILE A 266 -2.68 7.53 7.16
N GLY A 267 -2.12 6.64 6.34
CA GLY A 267 -0.69 6.60 6.09
C GLY A 267 -0.16 7.88 5.43
N GLY A 268 -0.93 8.45 4.51
CA GLY A 268 -0.61 9.69 3.79
C GLY A 268 -0.61 9.49 2.28
N LEU A 269 -1.58 10.10 1.61
CA LEU A 269 -1.80 10.00 0.17
C LEU A 269 -0.60 10.53 -0.64
N GLY A 270 -0.16 9.76 -1.61
CA GLY A 270 0.92 10.15 -2.54
C GLY A 270 2.34 9.91 -2.02
N PHE A 271 2.51 9.21 -0.90
CA PHE A 271 3.81 8.86 -0.35
C PHE A 271 3.97 7.36 -0.17
N ILE A 272 5.05 6.77 -0.72
CA ILE A 272 5.35 5.33 -0.56
C ILE A 272 5.44 4.95 0.93
N GLN A 273 6.11 5.80 1.73
CA GLN A 273 6.25 5.60 3.18
C GLN A 273 4.89 5.63 3.91
N GLY A 274 3.92 6.33 3.34
CA GLY A 274 2.55 6.35 3.86
C GLY A 274 1.91 4.96 3.86
N ALA A 275 2.07 4.16 2.80
CA ALA A 275 1.53 2.81 2.74
C ALA A 275 2.06 1.93 3.88
N PHE A 276 3.36 2.04 4.22
CA PHE A 276 3.95 1.30 5.34
C PHE A 276 3.42 1.78 6.70
N LEU A 277 3.37 3.11 6.91
CA LEU A 277 2.86 3.66 8.18
C LEU A 277 1.38 3.34 8.40
N GLY A 278 0.58 3.39 7.33
CA GLY A 278 -0.82 3.00 7.39
C GLY A 278 -1.01 1.52 7.66
N ALA A 279 -0.22 0.65 7.03
CA ALA A 279 -0.25 -0.78 7.29
C ALA A 279 0.11 -1.10 8.75
N ILE A 280 1.18 -0.50 9.27
CA ILE A 280 1.55 -0.65 10.69
C ILE A 280 0.40 -0.23 11.60
N LEU A 281 -0.27 0.88 11.31
CA LEU A 281 -1.36 1.35 12.14
C LEU A 281 -2.57 0.39 12.09
N ILE A 282 -2.97 -0.05 10.90
CA ILE A 282 -4.12 -0.95 10.72
C ILE A 282 -3.88 -2.31 11.36
N THR A 283 -2.64 -2.81 11.38
CA THR A 283 -2.32 -4.10 12.00
C THR A 283 -2.00 -3.98 13.50
N ALA A 284 -1.28 -2.93 13.92
CA ALA A 284 -0.84 -2.79 15.30
C ALA A 284 -1.95 -2.29 16.25
N VAL A 285 -2.87 -1.42 15.79
CA VAL A 285 -3.91 -0.86 16.69
C VAL A 285 -4.84 -1.94 17.24
N PRO A 286 -5.38 -2.88 16.44
CA PRO A 286 -6.18 -3.99 17.00
C PRO A 286 -5.41 -4.83 18.03
N GLN A 287 -4.12 -5.08 17.80
CA GLN A 287 -3.26 -5.81 18.73
C GLN A 287 -3.07 -5.06 20.05
N LEU A 288 -2.84 -3.75 19.98
CA LEU A 288 -2.71 -2.91 21.18
C LEU A 288 -4.02 -2.89 21.98
N ILE A 289 -5.17 -2.83 21.32
CA ILE A 289 -6.48 -2.88 21.97
C ILE A 289 -6.66 -4.24 22.67
N ALA A 290 -6.32 -5.35 22.02
CA ALA A 290 -6.39 -6.67 22.61
C ALA A 290 -5.49 -6.81 23.85
N ILE A 291 -4.25 -6.37 23.77
CA ILE A 291 -3.30 -6.37 24.90
C ILE A 291 -3.82 -5.50 26.07
N LEU A 292 -4.38 -4.33 25.78
CA LEU A 292 -4.95 -3.45 26.79
C LEU A 292 -6.15 -4.08 27.47
N ARG A 293 -7.04 -4.71 26.70
CA ARG A 293 -8.19 -5.43 27.23
C ARG A 293 -7.77 -6.55 28.15
N ASP A 294 -6.82 -7.40 27.73
CA ASP A 294 -6.35 -8.53 28.53
C ASP A 294 -5.70 -8.07 29.84
N ASN A 295 -4.97 -6.95 29.82
CA ASN A 295 -4.43 -6.34 31.04
C ASN A 295 -5.53 -5.79 31.96
N LEU A 296 -6.62 -5.22 31.43
CA LEU A 296 -7.77 -4.75 32.24
C LEU A 296 -8.51 -5.89 32.87
N VAL A 297 -8.69 -7.00 32.18
CA VAL A 297 -9.27 -8.24 32.74
C VAL A 297 -8.40 -8.76 33.89
N ALA A 298 -7.07 -8.72 33.76
CA ALA A 298 -6.15 -9.13 34.83
C ALA A 298 -6.26 -8.27 36.10
N VAL A 299 -6.68 -7.01 35.98
CA VAL A 299 -6.91 -6.07 37.08
C VAL A 299 -8.34 -6.18 37.64
N GLY A 300 -9.19 -7.07 37.11
CA GLY A 300 -10.55 -7.35 37.60
C GLY A 300 -11.65 -6.55 36.87
N VAL A 301 -11.34 -5.83 35.80
CA VAL A 301 -12.32 -5.17 34.94
C VAL A 301 -12.65 -6.09 33.77
N ASP A 302 -13.70 -6.89 33.92
CA ASP A 302 -14.11 -7.82 32.86
C ASP A 302 -14.91 -7.09 31.77
N LEU A 303 -14.23 -6.84 30.67
CA LEU A 303 -14.81 -6.27 29.43
C LEU A 303 -15.12 -7.35 28.37
N SER A 304 -14.88 -8.63 28.68
CA SER A 304 -15.08 -9.73 27.74
C SER A 304 -16.55 -9.94 27.35
N GLY A 305 -17.47 -9.45 28.18
CA GLY A 305 -18.91 -9.55 27.98
C GLY A 305 -19.51 -8.57 26.98
N VAL A 306 -18.72 -7.65 26.39
CA VAL A 306 -19.22 -6.66 25.43
C VAL A 306 -18.74 -7.01 24.01
N PRO A 307 -19.57 -7.70 23.20
CA PRO A 307 -19.18 -8.04 21.83
C PRO A 307 -18.98 -6.77 20.99
N GLY A 308 -17.90 -6.74 20.19
CA GLY A 308 -17.62 -5.64 19.27
C GLY A 308 -16.95 -4.41 19.89
N LEU A 309 -16.61 -4.43 21.18
CA LEU A 309 -15.93 -3.33 21.87
C LEU A 309 -14.59 -2.99 21.18
N ASP A 310 -13.81 -4.01 20.82
CA ASP A 310 -12.51 -3.86 20.14
C ASP A 310 -12.67 -3.14 18.79
N THR A 311 -13.68 -3.54 18.01
CA THR A 311 -14.00 -2.93 16.72
C THR A 311 -14.50 -1.49 16.88
N MET A 312 -15.28 -1.22 17.93
CA MET A 312 -15.78 0.13 18.22
C MET A 312 -14.62 1.07 18.58
N ILE A 313 -13.72 0.65 19.48
CA ILE A 313 -12.54 1.43 19.88
C ILE A 313 -11.63 1.67 18.67
N PHE A 314 -11.37 0.63 17.89
CA PHE A 314 -10.58 0.72 16.66
C PHE A 314 -11.16 1.77 15.69
N SER A 315 -12.46 1.67 15.42
CA SER A 315 -13.15 2.61 14.50
C SER A 315 -13.12 4.04 15.03
N LEU A 316 -13.29 4.24 16.35
CA LEU A 316 -13.22 5.56 16.98
C LEU A 316 -11.83 6.18 16.84
N ILE A 317 -10.77 5.39 17.06
CA ILE A 317 -9.38 5.83 16.86
C ILE A 317 -9.16 6.25 15.41
N LEU A 318 -9.65 5.49 14.43
CA LEU A 318 -9.52 5.81 13.01
C LEU A 318 -10.26 7.10 12.64
N ILE A 319 -11.49 7.30 13.14
CA ILE A 319 -12.27 8.52 12.92
C ILE A 319 -11.53 9.73 13.50
N CYS A 320 -11.04 9.64 14.73
CA CYS A 320 -10.24 10.70 15.34
C CYS A 320 -9.01 11.02 14.48
N PHE A 321 -8.32 9.99 13.98
CA PHE A 321 -7.14 10.17 13.13
C PHE A 321 -7.47 10.96 11.84
N ILE A 322 -8.55 10.60 11.15
CA ILE A 322 -8.98 11.26 9.91
C ILE A 322 -9.35 12.72 10.15
N ILE A 323 -10.02 13.02 11.27
CA ILE A 323 -10.44 14.37 11.61
C ILE A 323 -9.26 15.27 11.96
N TYR A 324 -8.33 14.76 12.79
CA TYR A 324 -7.23 15.57 13.32
C TYR A 324 -6.01 15.64 12.40
N GLU A 325 -5.80 14.63 11.54
CA GLU A 325 -4.61 14.55 10.67
C GLU A 325 -4.98 14.25 9.20
N PRO A 326 -5.60 15.20 8.49
CA PRO A 326 -6.06 15.00 7.10
C PRO A 326 -4.90 14.80 6.10
N THR A 327 -3.66 15.14 6.47
CA THR A 327 -2.46 14.91 5.64
C THR A 327 -1.84 13.52 5.86
N GLY A 328 -2.37 12.74 6.79
CA GLY A 328 -1.90 11.43 7.18
C GLY A 328 -0.61 11.46 8.01
N LEU A 329 -0.22 10.28 8.52
CA LEU A 329 0.96 10.10 9.39
C LEU A 329 2.25 10.61 8.74
N TYR A 330 2.45 10.33 7.48
CA TYR A 330 3.66 10.77 6.78
C TYR A 330 3.68 12.29 6.57
N GLY A 331 2.53 12.91 6.32
CA GLY A 331 2.41 14.37 6.27
C GLY A 331 2.77 15.03 7.60
N ARG A 332 2.33 14.43 8.71
CA ARG A 332 2.72 14.86 10.07
C ARG A 332 4.22 14.70 10.30
N TRP A 333 4.77 13.56 9.93
CA TRP A 333 6.20 13.33 10.01
C TRP A 333 7.01 14.38 9.23
N LEU A 334 6.58 14.75 8.03
CA LEU A 334 7.23 15.81 7.25
C LEU A 334 7.18 17.16 7.97
N LYS A 335 6.04 17.54 8.56
CA LYS A 335 5.91 18.78 9.35
C LYS A 335 6.87 18.78 10.54
N ILE A 336 6.91 17.67 11.30
CA ILE A 336 7.81 17.52 12.45
C ILE A 336 9.28 17.59 11.99
N ARG A 337 9.62 16.86 10.93
CA ARG A 337 10.97 16.88 10.36
C ARG A 337 11.38 18.29 9.90
N THR A 338 10.50 18.97 9.18
CA THR A 338 10.76 20.35 8.72
C THR A 338 10.92 21.30 9.90
N TRP A 339 10.13 21.13 10.96
CA TRP A 339 10.28 21.92 12.19
C TRP A 339 11.66 21.71 12.82
N PHE A 340 12.12 20.46 12.98
CA PHE A 340 13.46 20.18 13.51
C PHE A 340 14.60 20.64 12.59
N GLU A 341 14.40 20.61 11.28
CA GLU A 341 15.41 21.03 10.31
C GLU A 341 15.51 22.56 10.20
N VAL A 342 14.42 23.28 10.35
CA VAL A 342 14.33 24.73 10.10
C VAL A 342 14.37 25.52 11.41
N PHE A 343 13.56 25.17 12.40
CA PHE A 343 13.31 26.03 13.56
C PHE A 343 14.51 26.20 14.51
N PRO A 344 15.24 25.17 14.98
CA PRO A 344 16.36 25.36 15.88
C PRO A 344 17.63 25.88 15.17
N LEU A 345 17.70 25.76 13.83
CA LEU A 345 18.86 26.11 13.02
C LEU A 345 18.59 27.23 12.02
N ALA A 346 17.37 27.80 12.02
CA ALA A 346 17.00 28.88 11.13
C ALA A 346 17.82 30.16 11.48
N ARG A 347 18.74 30.54 10.60
CA ARG A 347 19.43 31.83 10.67
C ARG A 347 18.52 32.89 10.06
N ARG A 348 18.47 34.08 10.69
CA ARG A 348 17.65 35.21 10.27
C ARG A 348 17.84 35.60 8.80
N ASP A 349 19.00 35.29 8.21
CA ASP A 349 19.34 35.59 6.82
C ASP A 349 18.70 34.64 5.80
N MET A 350 18.22 33.46 6.21
CA MET A 350 17.55 32.49 5.31
C MET A 350 16.19 32.98 4.82
N PHE A 351 15.55 33.92 5.51
CA PHE A 351 14.24 34.48 5.21
C PHE A 351 14.27 35.89 4.63
N ARG A 352 15.46 36.45 4.39
CA ARG A 352 15.57 37.76 3.73
C ARG A 352 15.18 37.63 2.26
N ARG A 353 14.08 38.29 1.85
CA ARG A 353 13.80 38.54 0.45
C ARG A 353 14.99 39.16 -0.25
N GLN A 354 15.45 38.61 -1.35
CA GLN A 354 16.51 39.22 -2.16
C GLN A 354 16.04 40.61 -2.60
N LYS A 355 16.78 41.64 -2.20
CA LYS A 355 16.48 43.04 -2.52
C LYS A 355 16.43 43.34 -4.04
N SER A 356 17.06 42.50 -4.85
CA SER A 356 17.04 42.59 -6.32
C SER A 356 15.68 42.40 -6.95
N TYR A 357 14.76 41.61 -6.31
CA TYR A 357 13.42 41.39 -6.84
C TYR A 357 12.52 42.63 -6.74
N LEU A 358 12.81 43.54 -5.80
CA LEU A 358 12.06 44.79 -5.59
C LEU A 358 12.46 45.91 -6.56
N LYS A 359 13.63 45.80 -7.25
CA LYS A 359 14.12 46.83 -8.18
C LYS A 359 13.50 46.70 -9.57
N THR A 360 13.16 45.48 -10.02
CA THR A 360 12.61 45.24 -11.37
C THR A 360 11.13 45.60 -11.51
N GLU A 361 10.37 45.62 -10.42
CA GLU A 361 8.96 46.04 -10.45
C GLU A 361 8.75 47.55 -10.40
N ARG A 362 9.79 48.34 -10.09
CA ARG A 362 9.69 49.81 -10.02
C ARG A 362 10.13 50.54 -11.29
N MET A 363 10.46 49.83 -12.35
CA MET A 363 10.80 50.43 -13.64
C MET A 363 9.69 50.30 -14.67
N LYS A 364 8.45 50.37 -14.23
CA LYS A 364 7.31 50.62 -15.12
C LYS A 364 6.63 51.90 -14.72
#